data_718757ec6c5b716fa26132df0ded3f44
#
_entry.id   718757ec6c5b716fa26132df0ded3f44
#
_cell.length_a   1.000
_cell.length_b   1.000
_cell.length_c   1.000
_cell.angle_alpha   90.00
_cell.angle_beta   90.00
_cell.angle_gamma   90.00
#
_symmetry.space_group_name_H-M   'P 1'
#
loop_
_entity.id
_entity.type
_entity.pdbx_description
1 polymer ?
#
loop_
_entity_poly.entity_id
_entity_poly.type
_entity_poly.pdbx_seq_one_letter_code
_entity_poly.pdbx_strand_id
1 'polypeptide(L)'
;TARGCKLQPVPGMNTRPTTDRVKENVFNLIQDHVRGAEVLDLFAGTGQLGIEALSRGAAHCDFVEHNKTAYGIVSKNVESARVKDKAALHRTEAAEFVSKAGRERYDVIFLDPPYGGVILENALKQIETFDILSVNGIIICESAVEDRFSHGFAVVRERRYGATMITILQRQSGETE
;
A
#
# COMPACT_ATOMS: atom_id res chain seq x y z
N THR A 1 4.71 -14.20 13.82
CA THR A 1 3.63 -13.81 12.89
C THR A 1 2.62 -12.92 13.60
N ALA A 2 2.18 -11.83 12.95
CA ALA A 2 1.18 -10.90 13.51
C ALA A 2 -0.26 -11.40 13.31
N ARG A 3 -0.44 -12.64 12.89
CA ARG A 3 -1.74 -13.23 12.59
C ARG A 3 -2.63 -13.24 13.81
N GLY A 4 -3.81 -12.64 13.73
CA GLY A 4 -4.75 -12.54 14.84
C GLY A 4 -4.52 -11.36 15.79
N CYS A 5 -3.50 -10.54 15.56
CA CYS A 5 -3.28 -9.32 16.33
C CYS A 5 -4.36 -8.28 16.01
N LYS A 6 -5.06 -7.78 17.03
CA LYS A 6 -6.02 -6.68 16.86
C LYS A 6 -5.26 -5.36 16.75
N LEU A 7 -5.39 -4.71 15.62
CA LEU A 7 -4.82 -3.38 15.40
C LEU A 7 -5.76 -2.29 15.92
N GLN A 8 -5.19 -1.19 16.42
CA GLN A 8 -5.98 -0.04 16.85
C GLN A 8 -6.50 0.71 15.63
N PRO A 9 -7.80 1.07 15.60
CA PRO A 9 -8.34 1.91 14.55
C PRO A 9 -7.94 3.37 14.76
N VAL A 10 -7.92 4.15 13.67
CA VAL A 10 -7.75 5.60 13.74
C VAL A 10 -9.10 6.22 14.16
N PRO A 11 -9.14 7.09 15.19
CA PRO A 11 -10.37 7.77 15.61
C PRO A 11 -10.99 8.57 14.45
N GLY A 12 -12.30 8.44 14.26
CA GLY A 12 -13.05 9.12 13.21
C GLY A 12 -12.97 8.47 11.82
N MET A 13 -12.19 7.42 11.64
CA MET A 13 -12.22 6.60 10.44
C MET A 13 -13.15 5.41 10.66
N ASN A 14 -14.17 5.29 9.80
CA ASN A 14 -15.06 4.13 9.81
C ASN A 14 -14.28 2.90 9.32
N THR A 15 -13.90 2.04 10.26
CA THR A 15 -13.44 0.68 9.92
C THR A 15 -14.65 -0.10 9.41
N ARG A 16 -14.71 -0.33 8.11
CA ARG A 16 -15.78 -1.13 7.50
C ARG A 16 -15.55 -2.61 7.83
N PRO A 17 -16.58 -3.38 8.25
CA PRO A 17 -16.45 -4.83 8.50
C PRO A 17 -15.97 -5.62 7.28
N THR A 18 -16.18 -5.07 6.06
CA THR A 18 -15.72 -5.64 4.79
C THR A 18 -14.21 -5.52 4.58
N THR A 19 -13.52 -4.66 5.36
CA THR A 19 -12.09 -4.36 5.17
C THR A 19 -11.20 -5.57 5.41
N ASP A 20 -11.47 -6.38 6.42
CA ASP A 20 -10.67 -7.58 6.73
C ASP A 20 -10.81 -8.65 5.65
N ARG A 21 -12.01 -8.85 5.13
CA ARG A 21 -12.28 -9.78 4.03
C ARG A 21 -11.61 -9.32 2.72
N VAL A 22 -11.71 -8.03 2.41
CA VAL A 22 -11.06 -7.44 1.23
C VAL A 22 -9.54 -7.58 1.36
N LYS A 23 -8.98 -7.27 2.53
CA LYS A 23 -7.55 -7.42 2.82
C LYS A 23 -7.08 -8.87 2.60
N GLU A 24 -7.79 -9.85 3.14
CA GLU A 24 -7.44 -11.25 2.96
C GLU A 24 -7.48 -11.66 1.48
N ASN A 25 -8.51 -11.26 0.75
CA ASN A 25 -8.62 -11.52 -0.68
C ASN A 25 -7.48 -10.86 -1.47
N VAL A 26 -7.11 -9.62 -1.15
CA VAL A 26 -5.98 -8.93 -1.78
C VAL A 26 -4.69 -9.71 -1.57
N PHE A 27 -4.38 -10.12 -0.35
CA PHE A 27 -3.16 -10.87 -0.06
C PHE A 27 -3.15 -12.27 -0.69
N ASN A 28 -4.30 -12.89 -0.87
CA ASN A 28 -4.40 -14.13 -1.64
C ASN A 28 -4.05 -13.91 -3.12
N LEU A 29 -4.47 -12.77 -3.70
CA LEU A 29 -4.15 -12.43 -5.09
C LEU A 29 -2.66 -12.14 -5.31
N ILE A 30 -1.98 -11.59 -4.32
CA ILE A 30 -0.58 -11.15 -4.44
C ILE A 30 0.42 -12.02 -3.68
N GLN A 31 0.01 -13.19 -3.21
CA GLN A 31 0.81 -14.05 -2.32
C GLN A 31 2.23 -14.34 -2.85
N ASP A 32 2.38 -14.49 -4.16
CA ASP A 32 3.66 -14.79 -4.80
C ASP A 32 4.61 -13.59 -4.84
N HIS A 33 4.10 -12.38 -4.56
CA HIS A 33 4.88 -11.13 -4.59
C HIS A 33 5.33 -10.66 -3.21
N VAL A 34 4.79 -11.22 -2.13
CA VAL A 34 4.95 -10.66 -0.77
C VAL A 34 6.20 -11.17 -0.07
N ARG A 35 6.48 -12.47 -0.17
CA ARG A 35 7.59 -13.09 0.56
C ARG A 35 8.94 -12.52 0.10
N GLY A 36 9.72 -12.01 1.05
CA GLY A 36 11.01 -11.39 0.76
C GLY A 36 10.93 -10.00 0.13
N ALA A 37 9.73 -9.44 -0.03
CA ALA A 37 9.53 -8.16 -0.72
C ALA A 37 9.96 -6.94 0.10
N GLU A 38 10.44 -5.93 -0.61
CA GLU A 38 10.52 -4.54 -0.13
C GLU A 38 9.17 -3.87 -0.37
N VAL A 39 8.49 -3.46 0.70
CA VAL A 39 7.12 -2.98 0.67
C VAL A 39 7.04 -1.51 1.03
N LEU A 40 6.17 -0.78 0.35
CA LEU A 40 5.77 0.58 0.69
C LEU A 40 4.27 0.64 0.96
N ASP A 41 3.90 1.09 2.15
CA ASP A 41 2.52 1.44 2.52
C ASP A 41 2.43 2.98 2.54
N LEU A 42 2.05 3.57 1.41
CA LEU A 42 2.23 5.01 1.17
C LEU A 42 1.17 5.88 1.87
N PHE A 43 0.02 5.32 2.18
CA PHE A 43 -1.06 5.95 2.95
C PHE A 43 -1.42 5.03 4.12
N ALA A 44 -0.49 4.89 5.05
CA ALA A 44 -0.50 3.77 5.99
C ALA A 44 -1.73 3.72 6.92
N GLY A 45 -2.26 4.87 7.34
CA GLY A 45 -3.39 4.91 8.27
C GLY A 45 -3.10 4.14 9.55
N THR A 46 -3.77 3.00 9.76
CA THR A 46 -3.50 2.10 10.89
C THR A 46 -2.29 1.20 10.68
N GLY A 47 -1.75 1.12 9.46
CA GLY A 47 -0.65 0.24 9.09
C GLY A 47 -1.08 -1.19 8.74
N GLN A 48 -2.37 -1.47 8.62
CA GLN A 48 -2.87 -2.84 8.46
C GLN A 48 -2.32 -3.57 7.23
N LEU A 49 -2.15 -2.88 6.09
CA LEU A 49 -1.64 -3.51 4.87
C LEU A 49 -0.15 -3.84 4.98
N GLY A 50 0.66 -2.88 5.40
CA GLY A 50 2.10 -3.10 5.58
C GLY A 50 2.41 -4.13 6.67
N ILE A 51 1.67 -4.11 7.78
CA ILE A 51 1.81 -5.10 8.87
C ILE A 51 1.46 -6.50 8.37
N GLU A 52 0.37 -6.65 7.62
CA GLU A 52 0.00 -7.93 7.03
C GLU A 52 1.07 -8.45 6.06
N ALA A 53 1.64 -7.58 5.24
CA ALA A 53 2.74 -7.94 4.35
C ALA A 53 3.96 -8.47 5.13
N LEU A 54 4.35 -7.80 6.21
CA LEU A 54 5.45 -8.24 7.08
C LEU A 54 5.12 -9.58 7.75
N SER A 55 3.88 -9.76 8.20
CA SER A 55 3.40 -11.02 8.79
C SER A 55 3.47 -12.19 7.81
N ARG A 56 3.30 -11.92 6.52
CA ARG A 56 3.35 -12.93 5.44
C ARG A 56 4.76 -13.11 4.84
N GLY A 57 5.78 -12.51 5.44
CA GLY A 57 7.17 -12.76 5.11
C GLY A 57 7.84 -11.70 4.24
N ALA A 58 7.26 -10.51 4.09
CA ALA A 58 7.96 -9.39 3.47
C ALA A 58 9.26 -9.08 4.24
N ALA A 59 10.30 -8.66 3.53
CA ALA A 59 11.59 -8.39 4.13
C ALA A 59 11.60 -7.07 4.91
N HIS A 60 10.92 -6.07 4.40
CA HIS A 60 10.85 -4.74 4.99
C HIS A 60 9.61 -4.00 4.52
N CYS A 61 9.11 -3.07 5.34
CA CYS A 61 8.05 -2.16 4.96
C CYS A 61 8.35 -0.74 5.45
N ASP A 62 8.31 0.21 4.52
CA ASP A 62 8.22 1.63 4.83
C ASP A 62 6.74 2.03 4.95
N PHE A 63 6.39 2.61 6.09
CA PHE A 63 5.06 3.16 6.36
C PHE A 63 5.12 4.68 6.27
N VAL A 64 4.30 5.26 5.42
CA VAL A 64 4.21 6.72 5.25
C VAL A 64 2.85 7.20 5.68
N GLU A 65 2.81 8.12 6.64
CA GLU A 65 1.58 8.72 7.16
C GLU A 65 1.87 10.15 7.61
N HIS A 66 1.15 11.12 7.05
CA HIS A 66 1.37 12.54 7.37
C HIS A 66 0.57 13.00 8.60
N ASN A 67 -0.56 12.38 8.90
CA ASN A 67 -1.41 12.74 10.03
C ASN A 67 -0.77 12.30 11.35
N LYS A 68 -0.59 13.25 12.27
CA LYS A 68 0.06 12.99 13.56
C LYS A 68 -0.62 11.89 14.38
N THR A 69 -1.95 11.90 14.45
CA THR A 69 -2.72 10.91 15.21
C THR A 69 -2.61 9.53 14.59
N ALA A 70 -2.80 9.43 13.28
CA ALA A 70 -2.66 8.17 12.55
C ALA A 70 -1.23 7.61 12.61
N TYR A 71 -0.22 8.46 12.51
CA TYR A 71 1.19 8.07 12.68
C TYR A 71 1.45 7.44 14.05
N GLY A 72 0.92 8.03 15.13
CA GLY A 72 1.03 7.46 16.47
C GLY A 72 0.37 6.09 16.59
N ILE A 73 -0.73 5.88 15.89
CA ILE A 73 -1.45 4.60 15.88
C ILE A 73 -0.70 3.54 15.08
N VAL A 74 -0.18 3.84 13.90
CA VAL A 74 0.62 2.87 13.14
C VAL A 74 1.89 2.48 13.92
N SER A 75 2.51 3.41 14.62
CA SER A 75 3.64 3.13 15.49
C SER A 75 3.30 2.11 16.58
N LYS A 76 2.19 2.29 17.27
CA LYS A 76 1.70 1.34 18.29
C LYS A 76 1.33 -0.03 17.68
N ASN A 77 0.68 -0.03 16.53
CA ASN A 77 0.28 -1.26 15.85
C ASN A 77 1.50 -2.07 15.37
N VAL A 78 2.53 -1.42 14.84
CA VAL A 78 3.78 -2.06 14.44
C VAL A 78 4.47 -2.71 15.65
N GLU A 79 4.47 -2.03 16.78
CA GLU A 79 5.03 -2.53 18.03
C GLU A 79 4.23 -3.73 18.58
N SER A 80 2.89 -3.62 18.62
CA SER A 80 1.99 -4.69 19.06
C SER A 80 2.07 -5.93 18.18
N ALA A 81 2.24 -5.76 16.89
CA ALA A 81 2.39 -6.85 15.91
C ALA A 81 3.80 -7.49 15.94
N ARG A 82 4.74 -6.91 16.69
CA ARG A 82 6.12 -7.40 16.82
C ARG A 82 6.89 -7.45 15.48
N VAL A 83 6.67 -6.46 14.63
CA VAL A 83 7.33 -6.33 13.32
C VAL A 83 8.22 -5.09 13.21
N LYS A 84 8.51 -4.44 14.32
CA LYS A 84 9.27 -3.18 14.39
C LYS A 84 10.66 -3.27 13.77
N ASP A 85 11.33 -4.40 13.89
CA ASP A 85 12.65 -4.65 13.32
C ASP A 85 12.68 -4.66 11.79
N LYS A 86 11.53 -4.85 11.16
CA LYS A 86 11.34 -4.86 9.69
C LYS A 86 10.54 -3.67 9.17
N ALA A 87 10.27 -2.69 10.01
CA ALA A 87 9.44 -1.54 9.71
C ALA A 87 10.22 -0.25 9.87
N ALA A 88 10.01 0.70 8.95
CA ALA A 88 10.43 2.08 9.11
C ALA A 88 9.20 2.99 8.96
N LEU A 89 9.05 3.94 9.87
CA LEU A 89 7.91 4.84 9.91
C LEU A 89 8.33 6.25 9.54
N HIS A 90 7.59 6.86 8.62
CA HIS A 90 7.88 8.19 8.08
C HIS A 90 6.67 9.09 8.23
N ARG A 91 6.79 10.13 9.03
CA ARG A 91 5.76 11.15 9.15
C ARG A 91 6.05 12.27 8.16
N THR A 92 5.53 12.11 6.97
CA THR A 92 5.73 13.05 5.85
C THR A 92 4.59 12.92 4.83
N GLU A 93 4.51 13.88 3.92
CA GLU A 93 3.61 13.78 2.77
C GLU A 93 4.07 12.69 1.79
N ALA A 94 3.12 12.04 1.15
CA ALA A 94 3.39 10.97 0.18
C ALA A 94 4.31 11.43 -0.95
N ALA A 95 4.04 12.60 -1.55
CA ALA A 95 4.85 13.14 -2.64
C ALA A 95 6.29 13.42 -2.23
N GLU A 96 6.51 13.94 -1.03
CA GLU A 96 7.84 14.20 -0.51
C GLU A 96 8.62 12.89 -0.31
N PHE A 97 7.98 11.90 0.28
CA PHE A 97 8.61 10.59 0.48
C PHE A 97 9.02 9.96 -0.85
N VAL A 98 8.09 9.90 -1.81
CA VAL A 98 8.34 9.28 -3.13
C VAL A 98 9.49 9.95 -3.86
N SER A 99 9.60 11.28 -3.79
CA SER A 99 10.68 12.03 -4.43
C SER A 99 12.09 11.68 -3.92
N LYS A 100 12.19 11.10 -2.73
CA LYS A 100 13.45 10.76 -2.05
C LYS A 100 13.70 9.25 -1.93
N ALA A 101 12.76 8.41 -2.37
CA ALA A 101 12.77 6.98 -2.07
C ALA A 101 13.83 6.17 -2.82
N GLY A 102 14.30 6.63 -3.96
CA GLY A 102 15.24 5.90 -4.82
C GLY A 102 14.54 5.03 -5.87
N ARG A 103 15.25 4.80 -6.97
CA ARG A 103 14.72 4.06 -8.13
C ARG A 103 14.62 2.58 -7.85
N GLU A 104 13.61 1.94 -8.43
CA GLU A 104 13.42 0.47 -8.44
C GLU A 104 13.50 -0.17 -7.05
N ARG A 105 13.07 0.57 -6.03
CA ARG A 105 13.27 0.16 -4.64
C ARG A 105 12.21 -0.82 -4.14
N TYR A 106 10.95 -0.66 -4.54
CA TYR A 106 9.83 -1.40 -3.95
C TYR A 106 9.29 -2.46 -4.88
N ASP A 107 9.08 -3.65 -4.33
CA ASP A 107 8.46 -4.79 -5.00
C ASP A 107 6.94 -4.77 -4.89
N VAL A 108 6.41 -4.21 -3.80
CA VAL A 108 4.98 -4.06 -3.53
C VAL A 108 4.70 -2.67 -2.99
N ILE A 109 3.83 -1.93 -3.64
CA ILE A 109 3.37 -0.62 -3.19
C ILE A 109 1.86 -0.68 -2.96
N PHE A 110 1.42 -0.37 -1.74
CA PHE A 110 0.01 -0.21 -1.40
C PHE A 110 -0.40 1.26 -1.49
N LEU A 111 -1.49 1.52 -2.20
CA LEU A 111 -2.11 2.84 -2.32
C LEU A 111 -3.56 2.75 -1.87
N ASP A 112 -3.82 3.19 -0.65
CA ASP A 112 -5.17 3.28 -0.06
C ASP A 112 -5.44 4.72 0.42
N PRO A 113 -5.44 5.71 -0.52
CA PRO A 113 -5.67 7.10 -0.19
C PRO A 113 -7.16 7.38 0.04
N PRO A 114 -7.50 8.58 0.56
CA PRO A 114 -8.89 9.05 0.55
C PRO A 114 -9.52 8.96 -0.83
N TYR A 115 -10.82 8.64 -0.89
CA TYR A 115 -11.55 8.46 -2.15
C TYR A 115 -11.65 9.76 -2.98
N GLY A 116 -11.99 9.60 -4.26
CA GLY A 116 -12.18 10.68 -5.23
C GLY A 116 -11.28 10.58 -6.46
N GLY A 117 -10.25 9.75 -6.42
CA GLY A 117 -9.34 9.48 -7.54
C GLY A 117 -8.19 10.47 -7.69
N VAL A 118 -8.30 11.71 -7.21
CA VAL A 118 -7.28 12.76 -7.40
C VAL A 118 -5.97 12.44 -6.68
N ILE A 119 -6.05 12.06 -5.42
CA ILE A 119 -4.85 11.71 -4.62
C ILE A 119 -4.21 10.45 -5.17
N LEU A 120 -4.99 9.46 -5.55
CA LEU A 120 -4.52 8.23 -6.16
C LEU A 120 -3.80 8.49 -7.48
N GLU A 121 -4.38 9.30 -8.37
CA GLU A 121 -3.77 9.67 -9.64
C GLU A 121 -2.44 10.40 -9.44
N ASN A 122 -2.39 11.36 -8.52
CA ASN A 122 -1.17 12.07 -8.19
C ASN A 122 -0.08 11.13 -7.63
N ALA A 123 -0.43 10.19 -6.77
CA ALA A 123 0.50 9.21 -6.24
C ALA A 123 1.07 8.31 -7.34
N LEU A 124 0.22 7.81 -8.24
CA LEU A 124 0.66 6.99 -9.38
C LEU A 124 1.59 7.76 -10.31
N LYS A 125 1.29 9.04 -10.57
CA LYS A 125 2.15 9.91 -11.38
C LYS A 125 3.52 10.12 -10.74
N GLN A 126 3.58 10.32 -9.43
CA GLN A 126 4.84 10.45 -8.67
C GLN A 126 5.64 9.14 -8.71
N ILE A 127 5.01 8.00 -8.52
CA ILE A 127 5.66 6.68 -8.57
C ILE A 127 6.28 6.46 -9.95
N GLU A 128 5.57 6.80 -11.01
CA GLU A 128 6.09 6.71 -12.39
C GLU A 128 7.25 7.67 -12.62
N THR A 129 7.11 8.94 -12.22
CA THR A 129 8.11 10.00 -12.42
C THR A 129 9.42 9.66 -11.72
N PHE A 130 9.38 9.22 -10.49
CA PHE A 130 10.58 8.88 -9.70
C PHE A 130 11.00 7.42 -9.83
N ASP A 131 10.24 6.62 -10.56
CA ASP A 131 10.60 5.25 -10.95
C ASP A 131 10.94 4.35 -9.75
N ILE A 132 10.15 4.43 -8.67
CA ILE A 132 10.41 3.73 -7.42
C ILE A 132 9.97 2.26 -7.39
N LEU A 133 9.16 1.84 -8.38
CA LEU A 133 8.69 0.45 -8.49
C LEU A 133 9.78 -0.43 -9.12
N SER A 134 10.08 -1.57 -8.53
CA SER A 134 11.03 -2.52 -9.10
C SER A 134 10.49 -3.13 -10.42
N VAL A 135 11.36 -3.70 -11.23
CA VAL A 135 11.03 -4.18 -12.59
C VAL A 135 9.85 -5.15 -12.59
N ASN A 136 9.80 -6.07 -11.64
CA ASN A 136 8.72 -7.04 -11.48
C ASN A 136 7.75 -6.67 -10.36
N GLY A 137 7.81 -5.43 -9.88
CA GLY A 137 6.99 -4.94 -8.80
C GLY A 137 5.53 -4.75 -9.18
N ILE A 138 4.68 -4.71 -8.16
CA ILE A 138 3.23 -4.48 -8.31
C ILE A 138 2.79 -3.31 -7.44
N ILE A 139 1.75 -2.62 -7.92
CA ILE A 139 1.04 -1.58 -7.16
C ILE A 139 -0.37 -2.07 -6.92
N ILE A 140 -0.83 -2.00 -5.68
CA ILE A 140 -2.20 -2.33 -5.31
C ILE A 140 -2.93 -1.03 -4.96
N CYS A 141 -3.92 -0.67 -5.77
CA CYS A 141 -4.74 0.51 -5.57
C CYS A 141 -6.10 0.12 -5.00
N GLU A 142 -6.50 0.78 -3.92
CA GLU A 142 -7.86 0.75 -3.41
C GLU A 142 -8.56 2.07 -3.76
N SER A 143 -9.72 1.98 -4.39
CA SER A 143 -10.53 3.13 -4.79
C SER A 143 -12.02 2.83 -4.63
N ALA A 144 -12.86 3.87 -4.70
CA ALA A 144 -14.28 3.65 -4.88
C ALA A 144 -14.55 3.19 -6.32
N VAL A 145 -15.62 2.43 -6.52
CA VAL A 145 -15.98 1.91 -7.85
C VAL A 145 -16.22 3.03 -8.86
N GLU A 146 -16.78 4.15 -8.41
CA GLU A 146 -17.03 5.33 -9.25
C GLU A 146 -15.81 6.21 -9.51
N ASP A 147 -14.71 6.04 -8.78
CA ASP A 147 -13.51 6.84 -8.95
C ASP A 147 -12.88 6.62 -10.34
N ARG A 148 -12.40 7.71 -10.93
CA ARG A 148 -11.66 7.70 -12.18
C ARG A 148 -10.28 8.30 -11.94
N PHE A 149 -9.26 7.62 -12.42
CA PHE A 149 -7.86 8.05 -12.32
C PHE A 149 -7.06 7.53 -13.52
N SER A 150 -6.15 8.37 -14.01
CA SER A 150 -5.25 8.04 -15.11
C SER A 150 -3.90 7.56 -14.58
N HIS A 151 -3.25 6.68 -15.32
CA HIS A 151 -1.91 6.19 -15.00
C HIS A 151 -1.21 5.61 -16.23
N GLY A 152 0.12 5.53 -16.19
CA GLY A 152 0.96 4.94 -17.22
C GLY A 152 1.32 3.46 -16.99
N PHE A 153 0.67 2.78 -16.07
CA PHE A 153 0.94 1.37 -15.74
C PHE A 153 0.02 0.42 -16.50
N ALA A 154 0.43 -0.85 -16.60
CA ALA A 154 -0.42 -1.93 -17.11
C ALA A 154 -1.34 -2.45 -16.01
N VAL A 155 -2.63 -2.60 -16.30
CA VAL A 155 -3.59 -3.24 -15.40
C VAL A 155 -3.45 -4.75 -15.52
N VAL A 156 -3.05 -5.39 -14.42
CA VAL A 156 -2.92 -6.85 -14.35
C VAL A 156 -4.23 -7.49 -13.95
N ARG A 157 -4.93 -6.85 -13.00
CA ARG A 157 -6.15 -7.39 -12.42
C ARG A 157 -6.99 -6.29 -11.79
N GLU A 158 -8.31 -6.43 -11.92
CA GLU A 158 -9.30 -5.62 -11.21
C GLU A 158 -10.28 -6.54 -10.49
N ARG A 159 -10.65 -6.19 -9.27
CA ARG A 159 -11.65 -6.90 -8.47
C ARG A 159 -12.54 -5.92 -7.74
N ARG A 160 -13.84 -6.11 -7.87
CA ARG A 160 -14.83 -5.31 -7.16
C ARG A 160 -15.30 -6.04 -5.90
N TYR A 161 -15.29 -5.32 -4.77
CA TYR A 161 -15.81 -5.77 -3.49
C TYR A 161 -16.80 -4.73 -2.96
N GLY A 162 -18.10 -4.92 -3.25
CA GLY A 162 -19.12 -3.93 -2.89
C GLY A 162 -18.89 -2.59 -3.59
N ALA A 163 -18.66 -1.54 -2.80
CA ALA A 163 -18.37 -0.18 -3.28
C ALA A 163 -16.87 0.08 -3.50
N THR A 164 -16.01 -0.91 -3.25
CA THR A 164 -14.56 -0.80 -3.35
C THR A 164 -14.04 -1.52 -4.59
N MET A 165 -13.12 -0.89 -5.30
CA MET A 165 -12.36 -1.49 -6.40
C MET A 165 -10.92 -1.69 -5.98
N ILE A 166 -10.39 -2.88 -6.21
CA ILE A 166 -8.96 -3.20 -6.10
C ILE A 166 -8.39 -3.31 -7.50
N THR A 167 -7.38 -2.52 -7.79
CA THR A 167 -6.67 -2.53 -9.07
C THR A 167 -5.20 -2.89 -8.82
N ILE A 168 -4.71 -3.92 -9.50
CA ILE A 168 -3.31 -4.33 -9.43
C ILE A 168 -2.62 -3.90 -10.71
N LEU A 169 -1.55 -3.14 -10.57
CA LEU A 169 -0.79 -2.53 -11.66
C LEU A 169 0.64 -3.07 -11.69
N GLN A 170 1.21 -3.12 -12.89
CA GLN A 170 2.62 -3.41 -13.15
C GLN A 170 3.17 -2.37 -14.12
N ARG A 171 4.50 -2.35 -14.28
CA ARG A 171 5.11 -1.58 -15.37
C ARG A 171 4.57 -2.05 -16.72
N GLN A 172 4.44 -1.15 -17.68
CA GLN A 172 4.22 -1.51 -19.07
C GLN A 172 5.38 -2.41 -19.53
N SER A 173 5.06 -3.49 -20.24
CA SER A 173 6.07 -4.28 -20.94
C SER A 173 6.69 -3.38 -21.99
N GLY A 174 8.01 -3.16 -21.91
CA GLY A 174 8.69 -2.45 -22.98
C GLY A 174 8.48 -3.21 -24.28
N GLU A 175 7.92 -2.54 -25.29
CA GLU A 175 8.00 -3.05 -26.64
C GLU A 175 9.48 -3.06 -26.99
N THR A 176 10.04 -4.25 -27.05
CA THR A 176 11.37 -4.46 -27.65
C THR A 176 11.15 -4.33 -29.16
N GLU A 177 11.45 -3.12 -29.71
CA GLU A 177 11.69 -3.01 -31.16
C GLU A 177 12.93 -3.80 -31.54
#